data_78e6fa0c29975e80d7e05875a4d45624
#
_entry.id   78e6fa0c29975e80d7e05875a4d45624
#
_cell.length_a   1.000
_cell.length_b   1.000
_cell.length_c   1.000
_cell.angle_alpha   90.00
_cell.angle_beta   90.00
_cell.angle_gamma   90.00
#
_symmetry.space_group_name_H-M   'P 1'
#
loop_
_entity.id
_entity.type
_entity.pdbx_description
1 polymer ?
#
loop_
_entity_poly.entity_id
_entity_poly.type
_entity_poly.pdbx_seq_one_letter_code
_entity_poly.pdbx_strand_id
1 'polypeptide(L)'
;MLQLKSVEMHHEALSEALPGDNVDFNVKNISVKDVFCGNVAADSKNGPPMEAAGFTAQVIILNHPGQINAGYAPVLDYHTAHIACKFAELKENDRRSGKKMEDGPKFLKSGDAAIVNMVPGQPVCVESFSDCPPLGHFAVRDIRQTVAVVVIKAVDKKAAGAGKATKSVQKAQKDK
;
A
#
# COMPACT_ATOMS: atom_id res chain seq x y z
N MET A 1 13.02 -9.83 13.40
CA MET A 1 11.73 -9.90 14.10
C MET A 1 11.74 -8.82 15.17
N LEU A 2 10.81 -7.86 15.11
CA LEU A 2 10.70 -6.82 16.13
C LEU A 2 9.97 -7.38 17.38
N GLN A 3 10.28 -6.83 18.52
CA GLN A 3 9.65 -7.20 19.80
C GLN A 3 8.97 -5.97 20.40
N LEU A 4 7.67 -6.06 20.63
CA LEU A 4 6.90 -5.04 21.32
C LEU A 4 7.23 -5.06 22.83
N LYS A 5 7.43 -3.89 23.42
CA LYS A 5 7.70 -3.71 24.85
C LYS A 5 6.52 -3.11 25.60
N SER A 6 5.99 -2.02 25.10
CA SER A 6 4.88 -1.28 25.70
C SER A 6 4.02 -0.65 24.63
N VAL A 7 2.78 -0.41 24.97
CA VAL A 7 1.81 0.36 24.19
C VAL A 7 1.33 1.50 25.06
N GLU A 8 1.32 2.70 24.51
CA GLU A 8 1.01 3.93 25.22
C GLU A 8 0.07 4.80 24.39
N MET A 9 -0.77 5.56 25.04
CA MET A 9 -1.59 6.59 24.42
C MET A 9 -1.55 7.83 25.30
N HIS A 10 -1.18 8.98 24.74
CA HIS A 10 -0.98 10.24 25.49
C HIS A 10 -0.08 10.11 26.73
N HIS A 11 0.98 9.29 26.63
CA HIS A 11 1.93 8.97 27.71
C HIS A 11 1.36 8.12 28.84
N GLU A 12 0.18 7.54 28.68
CA GLU A 12 -0.39 6.57 29.61
C GLU A 12 -0.22 5.16 29.04
N ALA A 13 0.30 4.24 29.88
CA ALA A 13 0.49 2.86 29.48
C ALA A 13 -0.86 2.13 29.35
N LEU A 14 -1.07 1.47 28.22
CA LEU A 14 -2.26 0.68 27.94
C LEU A 14 -1.97 -0.81 28.08
N SER A 15 -2.92 -1.57 28.61
CA SER A 15 -2.90 -3.03 28.62
C SER A 15 -3.20 -3.61 27.25
N GLU A 16 -4.09 -2.97 26.50
CA GLU A 16 -4.49 -3.32 25.15
C GLU A 16 -4.89 -2.08 24.36
N ALA A 17 -4.78 -2.15 23.03
CA ALA A 17 -5.23 -1.13 22.11
C ALA A 17 -6.33 -1.70 21.20
N LEU A 18 -7.33 -0.90 20.90
CA LEU A 18 -8.46 -1.28 20.06
C LEU A 18 -8.33 -0.72 18.64
N PRO A 19 -8.98 -1.34 17.65
CA PRO A 19 -9.03 -0.80 16.31
C PRO A 19 -9.63 0.61 16.28
N GLY A 20 -8.87 1.55 15.73
CA GLY A 20 -9.22 2.98 15.68
C GLY A 20 -8.42 3.86 16.64
N ASP A 21 -7.72 3.27 17.60
CA ASP A 21 -6.89 3.99 18.55
C ASP A 21 -5.60 4.51 17.88
N ASN A 22 -5.21 5.73 18.26
CA ASN A 22 -3.91 6.28 17.91
C ASN A 22 -2.93 6.02 19.06
N VAL A 23 -2.05 5.06 18.86
CA VAL A 23 -1.17 4.57 19.92
C VAL A 23 0.29 4.70 19.55
N ASP A 24 1.11 4.94 20.56
CA ASP A 24 2.55 4.84 20.52
C ASP A 24 2.98 3.45 21.03
N PHE A 25 3.90 2.82 20.33
CA PHE A 25 4.42 1.53 20.77
C PHE A 25 5.94 1.48 20.73
N ASN A 26 6.51 0.98 21.79
CA ASN A 26 7.95 0.84 21.95
C ASN A 26 8.41 -0.53 21.45
N VAL A 27 9.37 -0.55 20.54
CA VAL A 27 9.87 -1.77 19.91
C VAL A 27 11.36 -1.96 20.13
N LYS A 28 11.78 -3.22 20.25
CA LYS A 28 13.18 -3.63 20.23
C LYS A 28 13.56 -4.32 18.91
N ASN A 29 14.87 -4.43 18.68
CA ASN A 29 15.46 -5.18 17.58
C ASN A 29 15.14 -4.62 16.19
N ILE A 30 14.90 -3.31 16.09
CA ILE A 30 14.76 -2.60 14.83
C ILE A 30 15.58 -1.31 14.88
N SER A 31 16.20 -0.95 13.79
CA SER A 31 16.90 0.33 13.66
C SER A 31 15.91 1.43 13.33
N VAL A 32 16.11 2.62 13.90
CA VAL A 32 15.30 3.81 13.55
C VAL A 32 15.36 4.12 12.04
N LYS A 33 16.47 3.76 11.39
CA LYS A 33 16.64 3.95 9.93
C LYS A 33 15.79 3.01 9.08
N ASP A 34 15.25 1.94 9.66
CA ASP A 34 14.45 0.95 8.96
C ASP A 34 12.93 1.20 9.15
N VAL A 35 12.58 2.22 9.95
CA VAL A 35 11.17 2.57 10.23
C VAL A 35 10.80 3.81 9.42
N PHE A 36 9.85 3.64 8.52
CA PHE A 36 9.33 4.69 7.65
C PHE A 36 7.82 4.81 7.79
N CYS A 37 7.30 5.99 7.47
CA CYS A 37 5.86 6.17 7.31
C CYS A 37 5.31 5.17 6.28
N GLY A 38 4.15 4.58 6.57
CA GLY A 38 3.54 3.55 5.72
C GLY A 38 3.97 2.11 6.02
N ASN A 39 4.87 1.89 6.97
CA ASN A 39 5.16 0.54 7.43
C ASN A 39 3.97 -0.03 8.20
N VAL A 40 3.72 -1.32 8.00
CA VAL A 40 2.66 -2.07 8.66
C VAL A 40 3.30 -3.08 9.62
N ALA A 41 2.79 -3.15 10.83
CA ALA A 41 3.17 -4.16 11.82
C ALA A 41 2.02 -5.15 12.02
N ALA A 42 2.34 -6.43 12.07
CA ALA A 42 1.37 -7.49 12.36
C ALA A 42 2.02 -8.63 13.15
N ASP A 43 1.20 -9.58 13.59
CA ASP A 43 1.68 -10.78 14.27
C ASP A 43 2.57 -11.60 13.32
N SER A 44 3.71 -12.02 13.81
CA SER A 44 4.66 -12.84 13.05
C SER A 44 4.17 -14.23 12.71
N LYS A 45 3.17 -14.73 13.45
CA LYS A 45 2.58 -16.06 13.27
C LYS A 45 1.31 -16.04 12.42
N ASN A 46 0.59 -14.94 12.43
CA ASN A 46 -0.69 -14.79 11.73
C ASN A 46 -0.56 -13.77 10.59
N GLY A 47 -0.22 -14.25 9.37
CA GLY A 47 -0.20 -13.42 8.19
C GLY A 47 0.77 -12.23 8.26
N PRO A 48 2.09 -12.46 8.30
CA PRO A 48 3.05 -11.36 8.35
C PRO A 48 2.88 -10.46 7.14
N PRO A 49 2.99 -9.13 7.30
CA PRO A 49 2.84 -8.20 6.20
C PRO A 49 3.92 -8.43 5.16
N MET A 50 3.53 -8.51 3.90
CA MET A 50 4.44 -8.73 2.78
C MET A 50 4.41 -7.55 1.82
N GLU A 51 5.55 -7.29 1.20
CA GLU A 51 5.62 -6.28 0.14
C GLU A 51 4.82 -6.72 -1.09
N ALA A 52 4.12 -5.78 -1.69
CA ALA A 52 3.48 -5.98 -2.98
C ALA A 52 4.47 -5.76 -4.13
N ALA A 53 4.49 -6.68 -5.09
CA ALA A 53 5.19 -6.51 -6.36
C ALA A 53 4.35 -5.68 -7.33
N GLY A 54 3.04 -5.85 -7.27
CA GLY A 54 2.03 -5.13 -8.03
C GLY A 54 0.66 -5.47 -7.47
N PHE A 55 -0.35 -4.76 -7.94
CA PHE A 55 -1.72 -5.04 -7.56
C PHE A 55 -2.71 -4.61 -8.66
N THR A 56 -3.80 -5.34 -8.73
CA THR A 56 -4.93 -5.00 -9.60
C THR A 56 -5.97 -4.26 -8.80
N ALA A 57 -6.34 -3.10 -9.26
CA ALA A 57 -7.26 -2.23 -8.55
C ALA A 57 -8.34 -1.66 -9.47
N GLN A 58 -9.52 -1.42 -8.90
CA GLN A 58 -10.57 -0.67 -9.52
C GLN A 58 -10.37 0.81 -9.20
N VAL A 59 -10.25 1.61 -10.24
CA VAL A 59 -9.97 3.05 -10.18
C VAL A 59 -11.19 3.81 -10.68
N ILE A 60 -11.62 4.82 -9.96
CA ILE A 60 -12.66 5.77 -10.39
C ILE A 60 -11.99 7.13 -10.54
N ILE A 61 -11.96 7.64 -11.76
CA ILE A 61 -11.32 8.92 -12.07
C ILE A 61 -12.33 10.03 -11.79
N LEU A 62 -11.99 10.90 -10.82
CA LEU A 62 -12.85 11.99 -10.38
C LEU A 62 -12.59 13.26 -11.19
N ASN A 63 -11.33 13.70 -11.21
CA ASN A 63 -10.95 14.97 -11.79
C ASN A 63 -9.52 14.89 -12.35
N HIS A 64 -9.41 14.79 -13.66
CA HIS A 64 -8.12 14.89 -14.35
C HIS A 64 -8.31 15.74 -15.60
N PRO A 65 -7.49 16.78 -15.82
CA PRO A 65 -7.66 17.72 -16.94
C PRO A 65 -7.39 17.12 -18.32
N GLY A 66 -6.75 15.94 -18.37
CA GLY A 66 -6.36 15.27 -19.61
C GLY A 66 -6.77 13.81 -19.66
N GLN A 67 -6.07 13.06 -20.49
CA GLN A 67 -6.22 11.62 -20.62
C GLN A 67 -5.14 10.90 -19.83
N ILE A 68 -5.53 9.84 -19.12
CA ILE A 68 -4.61 8.97 -18.39
C ILE A 68 -4.28 7.77 -19.27
N ASN A 69 -3.01 7.64 -19.62
CA ASN A 69 -2.51 6.53 -20.43
C ASN A 69 -1.75 5.53 -19.57
N ALA A 70 -1.49 4.36 -20.12
CA ALA A 70 -0.54 3.42 -19.50
C ALA A 70 0.83 4.10 -19.37
N GLY A 71 1.47 3.90 -18.22
CA GLY A 71 2.72 4.58 -17.86
C GLY A 71 2.57 5.84 -17.02
N TYR A 72 1.36 6.35 -16.80
CA TYR A 72 1.09 7.44 -15.86
C TYR A 72 1.55 7.06 -14.44
N ALA A 73 2.27 7.94 -13.76
CA ALA A 73 2.89 7.67 -12.47
C ALA A 73 2.55 8.75 -11.43
N PRO A 74 1.33 8.77 -10.91
CA PRO A 74 0.92 9.69 -9.87
C PRO A 74 1.43 9.26 -8.49
N VAL A 75 1.16 10.09 -7.50
CA VAL A 75 1.39 9.78 -6.09
C VAL A 75 0.15 9.11 -5.51
N LEU A 76 0.34 8.00 -4.82
CA LEU A 76 -0.69 7.36 -4.01
C LEU A 76 -0.59 7.88 -2.58
N ASP A 77 -1.70 8.37 -2.06
CA ASP A 77 -1.88 8.63 -0.64
C ASP A 77 -2.51 7.40 0.00
N TYR A 78 -1.64 6.59 0.60
CA TYR A 78 -1.99 5.33 1.21
C TYR A 78 -1.70 5.40 2.70
N HIS A 79 -2.70 5.64 3.51
CA HIS A 79 -2.58 5.93 4.95
C HIS A 79 -1.55 7.05 5.21
N THR A 80 -0.43 6.68 5.84
CA THR A 80 0.68 7.58 6.14
C THR A 80 1.78 7.58 5.07
N ALA A 81 1.64 6.77 4.01
CA ALA A 81 2.62 6.69 2.93
C ALA A 81 2.20 7.52 1.71
N HIS A 82 3.18 8.21 1.13
CA HIS A 82 3.03 8.95 -0.12
C HIS A 82 4.02 8.37 -1.13
N ILE A 83 3.54 7.51 -2.01
CA ILE A 83 4.38 6.68 -2.88
C ILE A 83 4.00 6.88 -4.33
N ALA A 84 4.99 7.13 -5.19
CA ALA A 84 4.77 7.13 -6.63
C ALA A 84 4.44 5.72 -7.11
N CYS A 85 3.38 5.58 -7.88
CA CYS A 85 2.94 4.30 -8.42
C CYS A 85 2.63 4.44 -9.90
N LYS A 86 3.09 3.47 -10.68
CA LYS A 86 2.89 3.46 -12.12
C LYS A 86 1.65 2.65 -12.50
N PHE A 87 0.79 3.22 -13.33
CA PHE A 87 -0.27 2.52 -14.05
C PHE A 87 0.38 1.67 -15.15
N ALA A 88 0.65 0.40 -14.86
CA ALA A 88 1.38 -0.46 -15.77
C ALA A 88 0.51 -0.85 -16.97
N GLU A 89 -0.74 -1.23 -16.71
CA GLU A 89 -1.67 -1.70 -17.74
C GLU A 89 -3.09 -1.30 -17.39
N LEU A 90 -3.83 -0.84 -18.38
CA LEU A 90 -5.26 -0.57 -18.30
C LEU A 90 -5.99 -1.81 -18.82
N LYS A 91 -6.62 -2.59 -17.92
CA LYS A 91 -7.23 -3.87 -18.30
C LYS A 91 -8.62 -3.70 -18.89
N GLU A 92 -9.45 -2.98 -18.18
CA GLU A 92 -10.86 -2.84 -18.53
C GLU A 92 -11.33 -1.42 -18.25
N ASN A 93 -12.20 -0.90 -19.08
CA ASN A 93 -12.93 0.33 -18.83
C ASN A 93 -14.38 -0.03 -18.53
N ASP A 94 -14.83 0.31 -17.34
CA ASP A 94 -16.22 0.12 -16.91
C ASP A 94 -16.95 1.44 -16.91
N ARG A 95 -18.23 1.40 -17.32
CA ARG A 95 -19.12 2.53 -17.08
C ARG A 95 -19.52 2.56 -15.61
N ARG A 96 -19.86 3.74 -15.09
CA ARG A 96 -20.42 3.95 -13.74
C ARG A 96 -21.59 2.99 -13.41
N SER A 97 -22.22 2.40 -14.42
CA SER A 97 -23.29 1.40 -14.33
C SER A 97 -22.79 -0.05 -14.20
N GLY A 98 -21.49 -0.30 -14.10
CA GLY A 98 -20.90 -1.64 -14.03
C GLY A 98 -20.93 -2.43 -15.36
N LYS A 99 -21.26 -1.77 -16.47
CA LYS A 99 -21.21 -2.40 -17.80
C LYS A 99 -19.84 -2.17 -18.40
N LYS A 100 -19.14 -3.26 -18.68
CA LYS A 100 -17.88 -3.29 -19.39
C LYS A 100 -18.04 -2.62 -20.75
N MET A 101 -17.21 -1.63 -21.05
CA MET A 101 -17.23 -0.93 -22.34
C MET A 101 -16.15 -1.39 -23.27
N GLU A 102 -14.92 -1.57 -22.79
CA GLU A 102 -13.77 -1.84 -23.63
C GLU A 102 -12.73 -2.66 -22.88
N ASP A 103 -12.13 -3.64 -23.55
CA ASP A 103 -10.97 -4.38 -23.08
C ASP A 103 -9.69 -3.70 -23.57
N GLY A 104 -8.76 -3.41 -22.64
CA GLY A 104 -7.48 -2.78 -22.94
C GLY A 104 -7.60 -1.37 -23.51
N PRO A 105 -8.28 -0.44 -22.84
CA PRO A 105 -8.44 0.93 -23.32
C PRO A 105 -7.08 1.61 -23.45
N LYS A 106 -6.90 2.43 -24.48
CA LYS A 106 -5.65 3.17 -24.68
C LYS A 106 -5.50 4.32 -23.69
N PHE A 107 -6.60 4.89 -23.26
CA PHE A 107 -6.65 6.00 -22.32
C PHE A 107 -7.94 5.98 -21.50
N LEU A 108 -7.89 6.65 -20.36
CA LEU A 108 -9.03 6.89 -19.48
C LEU A 108 -9.28 8.38 -19.33
N LYS A 109 -10.53 8.75 -19.11
CA LYS A 109 -10.97 10.14 -18.91
C LYS A 109 -11.60 10.34 -17.55
N SER A 110 -11.77 11.60 -17.15
CA SER A 110 -12.54 11.97 -15.97
C SER A 110 -13.97 11.41 -16.08
N GLY A 111 -14.43 10.78 -14.99
CA GLY A 111 -15.72 10.11 -14.89
C GLY A 111 -15.72 8.63 -15.26
N ASP A 112 -14.62 8.12 -15.82
CA ASP A 112 -14.47 6.69 -16.13
C ASP A 112 -14.13 5.89 -14.87
N ALA A 113 -14.59 4.66 -14.84
CA ALA A 113 -14.16 3.64 -13.88
C ALA A 113 -13.39 2.56 -14.66
N ALA A 114 -12.27 2.11 -14.14
CA ALA A 114 -11.43 1.16 -14.85
C ALA A 114 -10.78 0.15 -13.90
N ILE A 115 -10.43 -1.01 -14.43
CA ILE A 115 -9.55 -1.97 -13.75
C ILE A 115 -8.14 -1.77 -14.30
N VAL A 116 -7.22 -1.48 -13.39
CA VAL A 116 -5.84 -1.13 -13.71
C VAL A 116 -4.88 -2.01 -12.95
N ASN A 117 -3.81 -2.42 -13.62
CA ASN A 117 -2.67 -3.04 -12.96
C ASN A 117 -1.66 -1.96 -12.57
N MET A 118 -1.29 -1.91 -11.30
CA MET A 118 -0.44 -0.88 -10.73
C MET A 118 0.84 -1.49 -10.15
N VAL A 119 1.95 -0.78 -10.34
CA VAL A 119 3.27 -1.19 -9.81
C VAL A 119 3.80 -0.07 -8.94
N PRO A 120 3.99 -0.31 -7.63
CA PRO A 120 4.52 0.68 -6.72
C PRO A 120 6.02 0.93 -6.98
N GLY A 121 6.45 2.18 -6.88
CA GLY A 121 7.86 2.58 -7.03
C GLY A 121 8.71 2.32 -5.79
N GLN A 122 8.09 2.10 -4.65
CA GLN A 122 8.73 1.81 -3.37
C GLN A 122 8.04 0.62 -2.70
N PRO A 123 8.73 -0.09 -1.79
CA PRO A 123 8.13 -1.15 -1.00
C PRO A 123 6.91 -0.64 -0.24
N VAL A 124 5.78 -1.31 -0.42
CA VAL A 124 4.53 -1.00 0.26
C VAL A 124 3.80 -2.30 0.60
N CYS A 125 3.15 -2.30 1.77
CA CYS A 125 2.28 -3.38 2.17
C CYS A 125 0.84 -2.98 1.84
N VAL A 126 0.22 -3.69 0.91
CA VAL A 126 -1.18 -3.52 0.53
C VAL A 126 -1.89 -4.85 0.57
N GLU A 127 -3.18 -4.82 0.86
CA GLU A 127 -4.04 -6.00 0.90
C GLU A 127 -5.29 -5.77 0.05
N SER A 128 -6.01 -6.84 -0.27
CA SER A 128 -7.27 -6.71 -0.96
C SER A 128 -8.30 -6.05 -0.04
N PHE A 129 -9.22 -5.28 -0.60
CA PHE A 129 -10.28 -4.63 0.17
C PHE A 129 -11.19 -5.65 0.87
N SER A 130 -11.35 -6.84 0.31
CA SER A 130 -12.16 -7.91 0.88
C SER A 130 -11.55 -8.49 2.14
N ASP A 131 -10.21 -8.59 2.20
CA ASP A 131 -9.49 -9.20 3.32
C ASP A 131 -9.20 -8.19 4.43
N CYS A 132 -8.76 -6.99 4.04
CA CYS A 132 -8.40 -5.94 4.97
C CYS A 132 -8.85 -4.57 4.43
N PRO A 133 -10.10 -4.14 4.69
CA PRO A 133 -10.62 -2.88 4.15
C PRO A 133 -9.74 -1.65 4.41
N PRO A 134 -9.15 -1.46 5.61
CA PRO A 134 -8.25 -0.33 5.85
C PRO A 134 -7.02 -0.32 4.94
N LEU A 135 -6.48 -1.49 4.58
CA LEU A 135 -5.32 -1.62 3.71
C LEU A 135 -5.69 -1.87 2.23
N GLY A 136 -6.96 -1.77 1.89
CA GLY A 136 -7.48 -2.09 0.55
C GLY A 136 -7.95 -0.90 -0.27
N HIS A 137 -7.80 0.34 0.22
CA HIS A 137 -8.22 1.53 -0.51
C HIS A 137 -7.26 2.69 -0.33
N PHE A 138 -7.20 3.57 -1.32
CA PHE A 138 -6.35 4.75 -1.28
C PHE A 138 -6.82 5.82 -2.28
N ALA A 139 -6.25 7.01 -2.14
CA ALA A 139 -6.45 8.11 -3.07
C ALA A 139 -5.25 8.28 -4.00
N VAL A 140 -5.52 8.60 -5.26
CA VAL A 140 -4.50 9.00 -6.23
C VAL A 140 -4.48 10.52 -6.28
N ARG A 141 -3.31 11.09 -6.09
CA ARG A 141 -3.12 12.55 -6.13
C ARG A 141 -2.11 12.96 -7.19
N ASP A 142 -2.40 14.06 -7.82
CA ASP A 142 -1.51 14.73 -8.74
C ASP A 142 -1.61 16.24 -8.51
N ILE A 143 -0.47 16.91 -8.41
CA ILE A 143 -0.35 18.38 -8.21
C ILE A 143 -1.35 18.90 -7.14
N ARG A 144 -1.37 18.28 -5.96
CA ARG A 144 -2.23 18.63 -4.81
C ARG A 144 -3.74 18.43 -5.03
N GLN A 145 -4.16 17.77 -6.11
CA GLN A 145 -5.56 17.42 -6.37
C GLN A 145 -5.76 15.92 -6.26
N THR A 146 -6.91 15.51 -5.75
CA THR A 146 -7.33 14.11 -5.82
C THR A 146 -7.86 13.82 -7.21
N VAL A 147 -7.12 12.99 -7.93
CA VAL A 147 -7.42 12.60 -9.32
C VAL A 147 -8.37 11.43 -9.36
N ALA A 148 -8.13 10.46 -8.50
CA ALA A 148 -8.93 9.23 -8.49
C ALA A 148 -9.01 8.62 -7.09
N VAL A 149 -10.01 7.78 -6.88
CA VAL A 149 -10.13 6.88 -5.73
C VAL A 149 -9.98 5.45 -6.22
N VAL A 150 -9.37 4.63 -5.39
CA VAL A 150 -8.95 3.29 -5.78
C VAL A 150 -9.31 2.28 -4.72
N VAL A 151 -9.81 1.12 -5.16
CA VAL A 151 -10.07 -0.05 -4.33
C VAL A 151 -9.30 -1.23 -4.90
N ILE A 152 -8.50 -1.87 -4.06
CA ILE A 152 -7.66 -3.02 -4.45
C ILE A 152 -8.53 -4.28 -4.52
N LYS A 153 -8.46 -4.97 -5.65
CA LYS A 153 -9.14 -6.25 -5.86
C LYS A 153 -8.25 -7.46 -5.62
N ALA A 154 -7.01 -7.39 -6.09
CA ALA A 154 -6.04 -8.47 -5.98
C ALA A 154 -4.62 -7.92 -5.82
N VAL A 155 -3.80 -8.60 -5.06
CA VAL A 155 -2.41 -8.21 -4.76
C VAL A 155 -1.47 -9.32 -5.17
N ASP A 156 -0.44 -8.97 -5.93
CA ASP A 156 0.69 -9.83 -6.24
C ASP A 156 1.78 -9.59 -5.18
N LYS A 157 1.84 -10.47 -4.20
CA LYS A 157 2.83 -10.37 -3.12
C LYS A 157 4.20 -10.81 -3.63
N LYS A 158 5.24 -10.06 -3.30
CA LYS A 158 6.61 -10.51 -3.52
C LYS A 158 6.83 -11.77 -2.68
N ALA A 159 7.30 -12.86 -3.31
CA ALA A 159 7.82 -13.98 -2.55
C ALA A 159 8.87 -13.45 -1.57
N ALA A 160 8.84 -13.92 -0.32
CA ALA A 160 9.81 -13.54 0.70
C ALA A 160 11.22 -13.92 0.21
N GLY A 161 11.78 -13.05 -0.61
CA GLY A 161 13.20 -13.12 -0.96
C GLY A 161 13.97 -12.88 0.33
N ALA A 162 14.97 -13.72 0.61
CA ALA A 162 15.87 -13.55 1.72
C ALA A 162 16.36 -12.10 1.73
N GLY A 163 15.78 -11.30 2.61
CA GLY A 163 16.18 -9.90 2.76
C GLY A 163 17.69 -9.90 2.98
N LYS A 164 18.42 -9.09 2.22
CA LYS A 164 19.87 -8.93 2.43
C LYS A 164 20.07 -8.57 3.89
N ALA A 165 20.47 -9.56 4.69
CA ALA A 165 20.79 -9.33 6.09
C ALA A 165 21.82 -8.21 6.16
N THR A 166 21.49 -7.13 6.84
CA THR A 166 22.41 -6.01 7.03
C THR A 166 23.68 -6.51 7.71
N LYS A 167 24.83 -5.91 7.40
CA LYS A 167 26.13 -6.33 7.95
C LYS A 167 26.15 -6.47 9.48
N SER A 168 25.28 -5.74 10.20
CA SER A 168 25.12 -5.82 11.64
C SER A 168 24.45 -7.13 12.10
N VAL A 169 23.48 -7.65 11.34
CA VAL A 169 22.81 -8.94 11.62
C VAL A 169 23.74 -10.10 11.31
N GLN A 170 24.56 -9.99 10.27
CA GLN A 170 25.57 -11.00 9.91
C GLN A 170 26.68 -11.08 10.97
N LYS A 171 27.03 -9.98 11.63
CA LYS A 171 28.03 -9.95 12.70
C LYS A 171 27.50 -10.61 13.98
N ALA A 172 26.24 -10.37 14.34
CA ALA A 172 25.62 -10.99 15.52
C ALA A 172 25.37 -12.51 15.36
N GLN A 173 25.37 -13.05 14.15
CA GLN A 173 25.29 -14.49 13.89
C GLN A 173 26.66 -15.20 13.89
N LYS A 174 27.77 -14.46 13.74
CA LYS A 174 29.13 -15.02 13.79
C LYS A 174 29.72 -15.09 15.20
N ASP A 175 29.14 -14.35 16.14
CA ASP A 175 29.61 -14.29 17.55
C ASP A 175 28.79 -15.24 18.46
N LYS A 176 28.09 -16.22 17.89
CA LYS A 176 27.43 -17.35 18.53
C LYS A 176 28.04 -18.65 17.99
#